data_9e968057cfab89f261604fda89859c7f
#
_entry.id   9e968057cfab89f261604fda89859c7f
#
_cell.length_a   1.000
_cell.length_b   1.000
_cell.length_c   1.000
_cell.angle_alpha   90.00
_cell.angle_beta   90.00
_cell.angle_gamma   90.00
#
_symmetry.space_group_name_H-M   'P 1'
#
loop_
_entity.id
_entity.type
_entity.pdbx_description
1 polymer ?
#
loop_
_entity_poly.entity_id
_entity_poly.type
_entity_poly.pdbx_seq_one_letter_code
_entity_poly.pdbx_strand_id
1 'polypeptide(L)'
;QPIRIVKPDAAILFSDILVVPRAMGIHVELKDNLGPIIPNPIRTMEQVNQVFVPNIQETLGYVIDAVKLTKEMLNDEVPLIGFAGSPWTIFCYAVEGKGSKSFDTAKGFCFSNPVAAHTLLQKITDTTILYLKEKVKAGCDAIQVFDSWGGMLSPVDYQEFSWKYINQIVEALADETQVIV
;
A
#
# COMPACT_ATOMS: atom_id res chain seq x y z
N GLN A 1 13.60 14.23 17.46
CA GLN A 1 15.03 14.59 17.31
C GLN A 1 15.46 14.76 15.85
N PRO A 2 15.15 13.87 14.87
CA PRO A 2 15.57 14.04 13.49
C PRO A 2 15.14 15.39 12.88
N ILE A 3 13.92 15.83 13.12
CA ILE A 3 13.37 17.10 12.63
C ILE A 3 14.23 18.30 13.04
N ARG A 4 14.68 18.36 14.30
CA ARG A 4 15.48 19.46 14.80
C ARG A 4 16.93 19.45 14.30
N ILE A 5 17.46 18.26 13.98
CA ILE A 5 18.83 18.09 13.48
C ILE A 5 18.91 18.32 11.97
N VAL A 6 18.02 17.67 11.21
CA VAL A 6 18.05 17.65 9.73
C VAL A 6 17.27 18.84 9.16
N LYS A 7 16.25 19.35 9.89
CA LYS A 7 15.34 20.43 9.48
C LYS A 7 14.69 20.17 8.12
N PRO A 8 14.00 19.02 7.94
CA PRO A 8 13.28 18.73 6.70
C PRO A 8 12.04 19.61 6.59
N ASP A 9 11.53 19.78 5.36
CA ASP A 9 10.29 20.53 5.10
C ASP A 9 9.02 19.74 5.48
N ALA A 10 9.13 18.42 5.62
CA ALA A 10 8.05 17.52 6.05
C ALA A 10 8.60 16.31 6.80
N ALA A 11 7.76 15.68 7.61
CA ALA A 11 8.03 14.40 8.25
C ALA A 11 7.23 13.30 7.56
N ILE A 12 7.79 12.09 7.51
CA ILE A 12 7.09 10.88 7.12
C ILE A 12 7.30 9.82 8.20
N LEU A 13 6.20 9.22 8.68
CA LEU A 13 6.29 8.10 9.62
C LEU A 13 6.43 6.81 8.83
N PHE A 14 7.63 6.21 8.86
CA PHE A 14 7.88 4.94 8.19
C PHE A 14 7.03 3.81 8.79
N SER A 15 6.41 3.01 7.92
CA SER A 15 5.89 1.69 8.22
C SER A 15 6.12 0.77 7.01
N ASP A 16 6.05 -0.55 7.20
CA ASP A 16 6.11 -1.50 6.09
C ASP A 16 4.84 -1.36 5.22
N ILE A 17 4.99 -1.28 3.89
CA ILE A 17 3.84 -1.27 2.96
C ILE A 17 3.04 -2.58 3.01
N LEU A 18 3.67 -3.67 3.44
CA LEU A 18 3.05 -5.00 3.54
C LEU A 18 2.16 -5.18 4.79
N VAL A 19 1.99 -4.13 5.61
CA VAL A 19 0.95 -4.15 6.66
C VAL A 19 -0.44 -4.27 6.05
N VAL A 20 -0.65 -3.71 4.85
CA VAL A 20 -1.93 -3.80 4.12
C VAL A 20 -2.26 -5.25 3.76
N PRO A 21 -1.46 -5.99 2.99
CA PRO A 21 -1.78 -7.39 2.69
C PRO A 21 -1.85 -8.28 3.94
N ARG A 22 -1.06 -8.01 4.99
CA ARG A 22 -1.20 -8.74 6.27
C ARG A 22 -2.58 -8.52 6.90
N ALA A 23 -3.09 -7.30 6.92
CA ALA A 23 -4.42 -6.99 7.41
C ALA A 23 -5.52 -7.68 6.58
N MET A 24 -5.27 -7.91 5.27
CA MET A 24 -6.17 -8.62 4.36
C MET A 24 -6.14 -10.15 4.51
N GLY A 25 -5.37 -10.69 5.47
CA GLY A 25 -5.24 -12.13 5.72
C GLY A 25 -4.12 -12.82 4.94
N ILE A 26 -3.27 -12.07 4.22
CA ILE A 26 -2.11 -12.62 3.51
C ILE A 26 -0.95 -12.76 4.49
N HIS A 27 -0.44 -13.99 4.66
CA HIS A 27 0.69 -14.25 5.56
C HIS A 27 1.99 -13.70 4.97
N VAL A 28 2.67 -12.81 5.72
CA VAL A 28 3.95 -12.20 5.33
C VAL A 28 4.99 -12.52 6.40
N GLU A 29 6.13 -13.05 5.98
CA GLU A 29 7.31 -13.29 6.81
C GLU A 29 8.42 -12.30 6.44
N LEU A 30 9.18 -11.84 7.44
CA LEU A 30 10.43 -11.12 7.20
C LEU A 30 11.58 -12.11 7.41
N LYS A 31 12.39 -12.33 6.38
CA LYS A 31 13.59 -13.19 6.47
C LYS A 31 14.85 -12.34 6.35
N ASP A 32 15.78 -12.59 7.24
CA ASP A 32 17.09 -11.94 7.22
C ASP A 32 17.75 -12.13 5.84
N ASN A 33 18.28 -11.04 5.28
CA ASN A 33 18.96 -10.98 3.98
C ASN A 33 18.09 -11.25 2.73
N LEU A 34 16.79 -11.60 2.86
CA LEU A 34 15.89 -11.86 1.74
C LEU A 34 14.75 -10.83 1.64
N GLY A 35 14.54 -10.06 2.72
CA GLY A 35 13.41 -9.14 2.82
C GLY A 35 12.07 -9.85 3.05
N PRO A 36 10.96 -9.22 2.66
CA PRO A 36 9.63 -9.77 2.86
C PRO A 36 9.37 -10.95 1.91
N ILE A 37 8.78 -12.01 2.46
CA ILE A 37 8.35 -13.21 1.73
C ILE A 37 6.90 -13.50 2.04
N ILE A 38 6.14 -13.89 1.04
CA ILE A 38 4.78 -14.42 1.14
C ILE A 38 4.85 -15.90 0.80
N PRO A 39 4.89 -16.80 1.81
CA PRO A 39 5.10 -18.22 1.60
C PRO A 39 4.03 -18.89 0.74
N ASN A 40 2.80 -18.37 0.83
CA ASN A 40 1.65 -18.86 0.08
C ASN A 40 1.15 -17.74 -0.86
N PRO A 41 1.82 -17.51 -2.00
CA PRO A 41 1.45 -16.43 -2.92
C PRO A 41 0.08 -16.70 -3.58
N ILE A 42 -0.62 -15.61 -3.92
CA ILE A 42 -1.95 -15.65 -4.50
C ILE A 42 -1.85 -15.88 -6.01
N ARG A 43 -2.34 -17.03 -6.51
CA ARG A 43 -2.23 -17.42 -7.92
C ARG A 43 -3.48 -18.06 -8.49
N THR A 44 -4.56 -18.14 -7.73
CA THR A 44 -5.83 -18.68 -8.18
C THR A 44 -6.99 -17.84 -7.70
N MET A 45 -8.15 -17.93 -8.37
CA MET A 45 -9.37 -17.24 -7.96
C MET A 45 -9.83 -17.67 -6.56
N GLU A 46 -9.65 -18.95 -6.20
CA GLU A 46 -9.99 -19.46 -4.87
C GLU A 46 -9.18 -18.76 -3.77
N GLN A 47 -7.88 -18.56 -4.00
CA GLN A 47 -7.02 -17.83 -3.09
C GLN A 47 -7.40 -16.34 -3.03
N VAL A 48 -7.73 -15.71 -4.17
CA VAL A 48 -8.23 -14.33 -4.21
C VAL A 48 -9.52 -14.19 -3.42
N ASN A 49 -10.41 -15.18 -3.46
CA ASN A 49 -11.67 -15.15 -2.71
C ASN A 49 -11.46 -15.23 -1.20
N GLN A 50 -10.37 -15.84 -0.72
CA GLN A 50 -10.01 -15.90 0.70
C GLN A 50 -9.47 -14.57 1.24
N VAL A 51 -8.95 -13.70 0.36
CA VAL A 51 -8.51 -12.35 0.75
C VAL A 51 -9.73 -11.48 1.02
N PHE A 52 -9.72 -10.71 2.10
CA PHE A 52 -10.84 -9.85 2.51
C PHE A 52 -10.40 -8.40 2.70
N VAL A 53 -11.36 -7.48 2.67
CA VAL A 53 -11.17 -6.07 3.06
C VAL A 53 -11.39 -5.98 4.57
N PRO A 54 -10.35 -5.62 5.36
CA PRO A 54 -10.41 -5.67 6.81
C PRO A 54 -11.08 -4.44 7.42
N ASN A 55 -11.47 -4.56 8.71
CA ASN A 55 -11.68 -3.41 9.57
C ASN A 55 -10.31 -2.84 9.96
N ILE A 56 -10.02 -1.61 9.53
CA ILE A 56 -8.70 -0.98 9.72
C ILE A 56 -8.40 -0.71 11.20
N GLN A 57 -9.38 -0.29 11.98
CA GLN A 57 -9.17 -0.03 13.41
C GLN A 57 -8.78 -1.29 14.19
N GLU A 58 -9.36 -2.44 13.83
CA GLU A 58 -9.06 -3.71 14.49
C GLU A 58 -7.70 -4.28 14.07
N THR A 59 -7.33 -4.12 12.80
CA THR A 59 -6.13 -4.76 12.23
C THR A 59 -4.89 -3.87 12.20
N LEU A 60 -5.07 -2.58 11.96
CA LEU A 60 -4.00 -1.57 11.79
C LEU A 60 -4.12 -0.39 12.77
N GLY A 61 -4.96 -0.50 13.79
CA GLY A 61 -5.16 0.55 14.81
C GLY A 61 -3.84 1.01 15.44
N TYR A 62 -2.91 0.11 15.67
CA TYR A 62 -1.57 0.43 16.20
C TYR A 62 -0.77 1.38 15.29
N VAL A 63 -0.94 1.30 13.97
CA VAL A 63 -0.31 2.25 13.04
C VAL A 63 -0.99 3.61 13.12
N ILE A 64 -2.33 3.61 13.22
CA ILE A 64 -3.13 4.83 13.34
C ILE A 64 -2.79 5.57 14.64
N ASP A 65 -2.62 4.85 15.74
CA ASP A 65 -2.21 5.44 17.03
C ASP A 65 -0.78 5.99 16.98
N ALA A 66 0.13 5.32 16.26
CA ALA A 66 1.48 5.83 16.03
C ALA A 66 1.47 7.14 15.20
N VAL A 67 0.55 7.26 14.22
CA VAL A 67 0.37 8.50 13.45
C VAL A 67 -0.11 9.63 14.36
N LYS A 68 -1.14 9.41 15.20
CA LYS A 68 -1.66 10.39 16.16
C LYS A 68 -0.56 10.89 17.09
N LEU A 69 0.15 9.95 17.73
CA LEU A 69 1.24 10.28 18.64
C LEU A 69 2.35 11.08 17.93
N THR A 70 2.69 10.69 16.69
CA THR A 70 3.71 11.42 15.91
C THR A 70 3.26 12.84 15.60
N LYS A 71 2.00 13.04 15.20
CA LYS A 71 1.44 14.36 14.92
C LYS A 71 1.46 15.25 16.18
N GLU A 72 1.05 14.71 17.33
CA GLU A 72 1.15 15.41 18.62
C GLU A 72 2.59 15.80 18.96
N MET A 73 3.55 14.88 18.77
CA MET A 73 4.96 15.15 19.07
C MET A 73 5.62 16.14 18.12
N LEU A 74 5.14 16.24 16.88
CA LEU A 74 5.60 17.24 15.91
C LEU A 74 5.14 18.65 16.28
N ASN A 75 4.03 18.77 17.00
CA ASN A 75 3.49 20.06 17.46
C ASN A 75 3.44 21.11 16.34
N ASP A 76 3.02 20.68 15.15
CA ASP A 76 2.94 21.47 13.91
C ASP A 76 4.26 22.15 13.46
N GLU A 77 5.43 21.69 13.95
CA GLU A 77 6.73 22.18 13.48
C GLU A 77 6.94 21.93 11.97
N VAL A 78 6.44 20.79 11.46
CA VAL A 78 6.44 20.42 10.03
C VAL A 78 5.23 19.56 9.72
N PRO A 79 4.73 19.54 8.46
CA PRO A 79 3.65 18.65 8.06
C PRO A 79 4.04 17.18 8.14
N LEU A 80 3.06 16.31 8.43
CA LEU A 80 3.21 14.85 8.50
C LEU A 80 2.63 14.20 7.24
N ILE A 81 3.47 13.47 6.50
CA ILE A 81 3.06 12.68 5.34
C ILE A 81 2.75 11.25 5.80
N GLY A 82 1.53 10.81 5.52
CA GLY A 82 1.14 9.39 5.56
C GLY A 82 1.42 8.72 4.23
N PHE A 83 1.60 7.38 4.21
CA PHE A 83 1.82 6.68 2.95
C PHE A 83 1.27 5.27 2.92
N ALA A 84 1.16 4.72 1.72
CA ALA A 84 0.93 3.30 1.43
C ALA A 84 1.64 2.89 0.14
N GLY A 85 1.79 1.59 -0.07
CA GLY A 85 2.16 1.06 -1.39
C GLY A 85 0.97 1.16 -2.35
N SER A 86 1.26 1.37 -3.64
CA SER A 86 0.24 1.30 -4.68
C SER A 86 -0.39 -0.09 -4.76
N PRO A 87 -1.63 -0.22 -5.26
CA PRO A 87 -2.26 -1.52 -5.46
C PRO A 87 -1.42 -2.46 -6.31
N TRP A 88 -0.80 -1.97 -7.39
CA TRP A 88 0.09 -2.76 -8.22
C TRP A 88 1.35 -3.25 -7.47
N THR A 89 1.99 -2.36 -6.72
CA THR A 89 3.18 -2.73 -5.93
C THR A 89 2.86 -3.82 -4.91
N ILE A 90 1.73 -3.72 -4.20
CA ILE A 90 1.29 -4.74 -3.23
C ILE A 90 0.91 -6.04 -3.93
N PHE A 91 0.19 -5.95 -5.06
CA PHE A 91 -0.17 -7.09 -5.90
C PHE A 91 1.07 -7.86 -6.38
N CYS A 92 2.12 -7.15 -6.81
CA CYS A 92 3.39 -7.77 -7.19
C CYS A 92 3.94 -8.68 -6.09
N TYR A 93 4.01 -8.19 -4.85
CA TYR A 93 4.46 -9.01 -3.72
C TYR A 93 3.50 -10.18 -3.43
N ALA A 94 2.19 -9.93 -3.47
CA ALA A 94 1.17 -10.94 -3.16
C ALA A 94 1.21 -12.13 -4.14
N VAL A 95 1.46 -11.87 -5.43
CA VAL A 95 1.45 -12.89 -6.50
C VAL A 95 2.83 -13.50 -6.72
N GLU A 96 3.89 -12.69 -6.73
CA GLU A 96 5.26 -13.20 -6.89
C GLU A 96 5.71 -13.99 -5.66
N GLY A 97 5.31 -13.56 -4.45
CA GLY A 97 5.67 -14.15 -3.17
C GLY A 97 6.96 -13.61 -2.56
N LYS A 98 7.72 -12.78 -3.28
CA LYS A 98 8.96 -12.13 -2.86
C LYS A 98 9.30 -10.95 -3.77
N GLY A 99 10.35 -10.20 -3.43
CA GLY A 99 10.93 -9.23 -4.35
C GLY A 99 11.46 -9.92 -5.63
N SER A 100 11.27 -9.29 -6.78
CA SER A 100 11.71 -9.79 -8.08
C SER A 100 12.28 -8.64 -8.92
N LYS A 101 13.16 -8.97 -9.87
CA LYS A 101 13.68 -8.00 -10.84
C LYS A 101 12.72 -7.73 -12.00
N SER A 102 11.81 -8.65 -12.30
CA SER A 102 10.95 -8.59 -13.48
C SER A 102 9.47 -8.80 -13.17
N PHE A 103 9.12 -9.42 -12.04
CA PHE A 103 7.75 -9.77 -11.64
C PHE A 103 6.99 -10.55 -12.73
N ASP A 104 7.67 -11.53 -13.35
CA ASP A 104 7.12 -12.29 -14.47
C ASP A 104 5.88 -13.09 -14.07
N THR A 105 5.85 -13.65 -12.86
CA THR A 105 4.69 -14.37 -12.33
C THR A 105 3.50 -13.43 -12.13
N ALA A 106 3.74 -12.26 -11.53
CA ALA A 106 2.69 -11.26 -11.31
C ALA A 106 2.11 -10.74 -12.63
N LYS A 107 2.97 -10.40 -13.60
CA LYS A 107 2.54 -10.01 -14.94
C LYS A 107 1.83 -11.15 -15.66
N GLY A 108 2.37 -12.36 -15.63
CA GLY A 108 1.75 -13.55 -16.24
C GLY A 108 0.37 -13.83 -15.67
N PHE A 109 0.16 -13.62 -14.37
CA PHE A 109 -1.14 -13.78 -13.73
C PHE A 109 -2.19 -12.78 -14.25
N CYS A 110 -1.81 -11.54 -14.54
CA CYS A 110 -2.69 -10.54 -15.13
C CYS A 110 -3.29 -11.02 -16.48
N PHE A 111 -2.48 -11.67 -17.31
CA PHE A 111 -2.91 -12.13 -18.64
C PHE A 111 -3.56 -13.51 -18.62
N SER A 112 -3.12 -14.42 -17.74
CA SER A 112 -3.69 -15.78 -17.66
C SER A 112 -5.00 -15.83 -16.88
N ASN A 113 -5.19 -14.95 -15.90
CA ASN A 113 -6.37 -14.90 -15.03
C ASN A 113 -6.81 -13.44 -14.78
N PRO A 114 -7.21 -12.68 -15.80
CA PRO A 114 -7.48 -11.25 -15.69
C PRO A 114 -8.56 -10.92 -14.66
N VAL A 115 -9.62 -11.75 -14.59
CA VAL A 115 -10.70 -11.55 -13.62
C VAL A 115 -10.17 -11.65 -12.17
N ALA A 116 -9.35 -12.66 -11.88
CA ALA A 116 -8.76 -12.84 -10.56
C ALA A 116 -7.77 -11.72 -10.23
N ALA A 117 -6.95 -11.28 -11.20
CA ALA A 117 -6.01 -10.18 -11.03
C ALA A 117 -6.74 -8.88 -10.71
N HIS A 118 -7.75 -8.50 -11.47
CA HIS A 118 -8.55 -7.31 -11.23
C HIS A 118 -9.31 -7.37 -9.90
N THR A 119 -9.82 -8.54 -9.51
CA THR A 119 -10.48 -8.74 -8.22
C THR A 119 -9.51 -8.51 -7.05
N LEU A 120 -8.29 -9.05 -7.14
CA LEU A 120 -7.27 -8.85 -6.11
C LEU A 120 -6.82 -7.40 -6.03
N LEU A 121 -6.54 -6.76 -7.18
CA LEU A 121 -6.19 -5.34 -7.26
C LEU A 121 -7.28 -4.45 -6.64
N GLN A 122 -8.57 -4.75 -6.92
CA GLN A 122 -9.68 -3.99 -6.34
C GLN A 122 -9.74 -4.14 -4.81
N LYS A 123 -9.61 -5.36 -4.27
CA LYS A 123 -9.59 -5.59 -2.81
C LYS A 123 -8.43 -4.86 -2.13
N ILE A 124 -7.24 -4.84 -2.76
CA ILE A 124 -6.09 -4.09 -2.28
C ILE A 124 -6.39 -2.59 -2.29
N THR A 125 -7.00 -2.08 -3.37
CA THR A 125 -7.39 -0.67 -3.51
C THR A 125 -8.37 -0.26 -2.43
N ASP A 126 -9.44 -1.02 -2.24
CA ASP A 126 -10.46 -0.74 -1.23
C ASP A 126 -9.87 -0.69 0.18
N THR A 127 -8.98 -1.66 0.50
CA THR A 127 -8.27 -1.68 1.78
C THR A 127 -7.35 -0.48 1.94
N THR A 128 -6.61 -0.12 0.88
CA THR A 128 -5.68 1.01 0.90
C THR A 128 -6.43 2.33 1.08
N ILE A 129 -7.58 2.52 0.42
CA ILE A 129 -8.43 3.70 0.60
C ILE A 129 -8.87 3.83 2.08
N LEU A 130 -9.41 2.76 2.66
CA LEU A 130 -9.84 2.77 4.07
C LEU A 130 -8.67 3.09 5.00
N TYR A 131 -7.51 2.48 4.77
CA TYR A 131 -6.31 2.71 5.57
C TYR A 131 -5.82 4.15 5.48
N LEU A 132 -5.77 4.73 4.29
CA LEU A 132 -5.32 6.11 4.08
C LEU A 132 -6.31 7.12 4.67
N LYS A 133 -7.61 6.88 4.57
CA LYS A 133 -8.63 7.71 5.23
C LYS A 133 -8.44 7.76 6.75
N GLU A 134 -8.14 6.62 7.39
CA GLU A 134 -7.86 6.60 8.82
C GLU A 134 -6.56 7.34 9.17
N LYS A 135 -5.52 7.32 8.30
CA LYS A 135 -4.31 8.14 8.48
C LYS A 135 -4.59 9.64 8.39
N VAL A 136 -5.43 10.07 7.44
CA VAL A 136 -5.85 11.48 7.33
C VAL A 136 -6.59 11.91 8.59
N LYS A 137 -7.58 11.12 9.05
CA LYS A 137 -8.29 11.38 10.31
C LYS A 137 -7.36 11.42 11.52
N ALA A 138 -6.27 10.66 11.50
CA ALA A 138 -5.26 10.63 12.56
C ALA A 138 -4.30 11.84 12.53
N GLY A 139 -4.38 12.70 11.51
CA GLY A 139 -3.65 13.95 11.41
C GLY A 139 -2.54 13.99 10.37
N CYS A 140 -2.50 13.09 9.41
CA CYS A 140 -1.62 13.25 8.25
C CYS A 140 -2.08 14.44 7.40
N ASP A 141 -1.16 15.33 7.05
CA ASP A 141 -1.41 16.55 6.27
C ASP A 141 -1.40 16.29 4.76
N ALA A 142 -0.70 15.25 4.32
CA ALA A 142 -0.66 14.77 2.94
C ALA A 142 -0.47 13.26 2.91
N ILE A 143 -0.78 12.65 1.75
CA ILE A 143 -0.62 11.21 1.51
C ILE A 143 0.32 10.98 0.33
N GLN A 144 1.24 10.02 0.48
CA GLN A 144 2.12 9.52 -0.59
C GLN A 144 1.72 8.09 -0.95
N VAL A 145 1.46 7.82 -2.23
CA VAL A 145 1.26 6.47 -2.76
C VAL A 145 2.52 6.04 -3.50
N PHE A 146 3.23 5.02 -2.99
CA PHE A 146 4.46 4.51 -3.60
C PHE A 146 4.16 3.45 -4.65
N ASP A 147 4.33 3.80 -5.93
CA ASP A 147 4.22 2.84 -7.04
C ASP A 147 5.61 2.34 -7.50
N SER A 148 6.33 1.72 -6.58
CA SER A 148 7.74 1.31 -6.76
C SER A 148 7.95 0.38 -7.96
N TRP A 149 6.94 -0.36 -8.37
CA TRP A 149 7.01 -1.34 -9.46
C TRP A 149 6.19 -0.95 -10.70
N GLY A 150 5.58 0.24 -10.72
CA GLY A 150 4.84 0.74 -11.90
C GLY A 150 5.67 0.80 -13.17
N GLY A 151 6.94 1.20 -13.05
CA GLY A 151 7.88 1.23 -14.17
C GLY A 151 8.24 -0.13 -14.79
N MET A 152 7.78 -1.25 -14.20
CA MET A 152 7.95 -2.60 -14.77
C MET A 152 6.86 -2.98 -15.78
N LEU A 153 5.84 -2.16 -15.93
CA LEU A 153 4.73 -2.33 -16.86
C LEU A 153 4.98 -1.56 -18.16
N SER A 154 4.42 -2.05 -19.26
CA SER A 154 4.28 -1.24 -20.47
C SER A 154 3.32 -0.06 -20.21
N PRO A 155 3.36 1.02 -21.01
CA PRO A 155 2.41 2.14 -20.82
C PRO A 155 0.94 1.71 -20.84
N VAL A 156 0.58 0.72 -21.68
CA VAL A 156 -0.78 0.18 -21.76
C VAL A 156 -1.14 -0.61 -20.50
N ASP A 157 -0.27 -1.53 -20.09
CA ASP A 157 -0.49 -2.33 -18.88
C ASP A 157 -0.48 -1.46 -17.62
N TYR A 158 0.31 -0.39 -17.60
CA TYR A 158 0.32 0.58 -16.50
C TYR A 158 -1.05 1.23 -16.33
N GLN A 159 -1.68 1.66 -17.42
CA GLN A 159 -3.03 2.24 -17.36
C GLN A 159 -4.05 1.23 -16.82
N GLU A 160 -3.94 -0.03 -17.19
CA GLU A 160 -4.90 -1.07 -16.83
C GLU A 160 -4.69 -1.61 -15.40
N PHE A 161 -3.44 -1.92 -15.03
CA PHE A 161 -3.12 -2.65 -13.79
C PHE A 161 -2.57 -1.79 -12.66
N SER A 162 -2.11 -0.56 -12.91
CA SER A 162 -1.65 0.35 -11.88
C SER A 162 -2.48 1.62 -11.81
N TRP A 163 -2.45 2.47 -12.85
CA TRP A 163 -3.07 3.80 -12.82
C TRP A 163 -4.56 3.77 -12.52
N LYS A 164 -5.30 2.87 -13.13
CA LYS A 164 -6.73 2.67 -12.88
C LYS A 164 -7.08 2.56 -11.39
N TYR A 165 -6.22 1.93 -10.61
CA TYR A 165 -6.41 1.69 -9.18
C TYR A 165 -5.86 2.83 -8.32
N ILE A 166 -4.73 3.42 -8.72
CA ILE A 166 -4.20 4.63 -8.09
C ILE A 166 -5.21 5.77 -8.21
N ASN A 167 -5.81 5.94 -9.39
CA ASN A 167 -6.81 6.98 -9.62
C ASN A 167 -8.02 6.86 -8.68
N GLN A 168 -8.48 5.65 -8.37
CA GLN A 168 -9.54 5.43 -7.37
C GLN A 168 -9.13 5.92 -5.97
N ILE A 169 -7.86 5.73 -5.58
CA ILE A 169 -7.33 6.24 -4.30
C ILE A 169 -7.31 7.77 -4.33
N VAL A 170 -6.82 8.37 -5.41
CA VAL A 170 -6.77 9.83 -5.58
C VAL A 170 -8.17 10.43 -5.50
N GLU A 171 -9.13 9.89 -6.24
CA GLU A 171 -10.53 10.35 -6.23
C GLU A 171 -11.19 10.19 -4.85
N ALA A 172 -10.93 9.06 -4.17
CA ALA A 172 -11.51 8.80 -2.85
C ALA A 172 -10.99 9.73 -1.73
N LEU A 173 -9.83 10.36 -1.93
CA LEU A 173 -9.18 11.26 -0.97
C LEU A 173 -9.19 12.73 -1.41
N ALA A 174 -9.69 13.05 -2.60
CA ALA A 174 -9.59 14.37 -3.22
C ALA A 174 -10.11 15.52 -2.34
N ASP A 175 -11.19 15.28 -1.61
CA ASP A 175 -11.81 16.28 -0.72
C ASP A 175 -11.21 16.28 0.70
N GLU A 176 -10.34 15.32 1.01
CA GLU A 176 -9.82 15.11 2.37
C GLU A 176 -8.35 15.58 2.51
N THR A 177 -7.53 15.41 1.48
CA THR A 177 -6.09 15.71 1.53
C THR A 177 -5.43 15.74 0.15
N GLN A 178 -4.17 16.23 0.11
CA GLN A 178 -3.33 16.12 -1.09
C GLN A 178 -2.76 14.71 -1.21
N VAL A 179 -2.87 14.13 -2.40
CA VAL A 179 -2.29 12.81 -2.71
C VAL A 179 -1.14 12.99 -3.70
N ILE A 180 0.03 12.48 -3.32
CA ILE A 180 1.26 12.46 -4.11
C ILE A 180 1.46 11.01 -4.62
N VAL A 181 1.75 10.85 -5.90
CA VAL A 181 2.00 9.53 -6.53
C VAL A 181 3.42 9.49 -7.08
#